data_c8a06c324cb80377269fe21083d9f74d
#
_entry.id   c8a06c324cb80377269fe21083d9f74d
#
_cell.length_a   1.000
_cell.length_b   1.000
_cell.length_c   1.000
_cell.angle_alpha   90.00
_cell.angle_beta   90.00
_cell.angle_gamma   90.00
#
_symmetry.space_group_name_H-M   'P 1'
#
loop_
_entity.id
_entity.type
_entity.pdbx_description
1 polymer ?
#
loop_
_entity_poly.entity_id
_entity_poly.type
_entity_poly.pdbx_seq_one_letter_code
_entity_poly.pdbx_strand_id
1 'polypeptide(L)'
;MKAIAYYTSLPINDPNALQDIELPAPVAGPRDLLVEVKAISVNPVDTKVRQNVAPENGAAKVLGWDVAGVVKAVGSEVTLFKAGDKVFYAGSLVRPGGNSELHTVDERIVGHMPKSLGFAEAAALPLTAITAWELLFERLQVREGKQDEGQSLLIVGAAGGVGSILTQLASQLTALKVIGTASRPETQEWAKALGADLVIDHSQPLSEALKNAGQAQVTHVASLTQTDHHLDQLVDALQPQGKLALIDDPKTLDVSKLKRKSLSLHWEFMYTRSMFETTDMIEQHNLLNRVAELIDAGTLKTTVGEHFGVINATNLRRAHALLESGKAKGKIVLEGF
;
A
#
# COMPACT_ATOMS: atom_id res chain seq x y z
N MET A 1 19.84 18.72 -6.04
CA MET A 1 19.43 17.74 -5.03
C MET A 1 19.76 16.34 -5.49
N LYS A 2 20.12 15.45 -4.58
CA LYS A 2 20.27 14.03 -4.89
C LYS A 2 18.93 13.39 -5.17
N ALA A 3 18.91 12.42 -6.09
CA ALA A 3 17.75 11.61 -6.41
C ALA A 3 18.19 10.23 -6.91
N ILE A 4 17.29 9.27 -6.87
CA ILE A 4 17.50 7.95 -7.47
C ILE A 4 16.51 7.77 -8.60
N ALA A 5 17.03 7.49 -9.82
CA ALA A 5 16.24 7.40 -11.03
C ALA A 5 16.71 6.27 -11.94
N TYR A 6 15.92 6.02 -12.98
CA TYR A 6 16.32 5.18 -14.11
C TYR A 6 16.08 5.91 -15.43
N TYR A 7 16.85 5.51 -16.45
CA TYR A 7 16.77 6.04 -17.81
C TYR A 7 16.26 5.00 -18.81
N THR A 8 16.33 3.73 -18.44
CA THR A 8 15.88 2.60 -19.25
C THR A 8 15.37 1.50 -18.34
N SER A 9 14.28 0.85 -18.75
CA SER A 9 13.72 -0.31 -18.03
C SER A 9 14.68 -1.50 -18.16
N LEU A 10 15.48 -1.75 -17.13
CA LEU A 10 16.46 -2.82 -17.05
C LEU A 10 16.09 -3.84 -15.95
N PRO A 11 16.54 -5.10 -16.05
CA PRO A 11 16.42 -6.06 -14.95
C PRO A 11 17.08 -5.52 -13.70
N ILE A 12 16.54 -5.84 -12.50
CA ILE A 12 16.99 -5.22 -11.23
C ILE A 12 18.44 -5.57 -10.86
N ASN A 13 18.96 -6.68 -11.37
CA ASN A 13 20.37 -7.07 -11.19
C ASN A 13 21.36 -6.27 -12.05
N ASP A 14 20.88 -5.49 -13.02
CA ASP A 14 21.73 -4.56 -13.77
C ASP A 14 22.12 -3.38 -12.87
N PRO A 15 23.40 -3.00 -12.79
CA PRO A 15 23.85 -1.87 -11.96
C PRO A 15 23.25 -0.53 -12.39
N ASN A 16 22.78 -0.40 -13.63
CA ASN A 16 22.15 0.81 -14.16
C ASN A 16 20.61 0.79 -14.03
N ALA A 17 20.00 -0.27 -13.45
CA ALA A 17 18.56 -0.35 -13.28
C ALA A 17 18.00 0.77 -12.39
N LEU A 18 18.80 1.26 -11.45
CA LEU A 18 18.59 2.47 -10.66
C LEU A 18 19.94 3.13 -10.43
N GLN A 19 20.01 4.45 -10.55
CA GLN A 19 21.24 5.24 -10.47
C GLN A 19 21.08 6.42 -9.52
N ASP A 20 22.13 6.73 -8.76
CA ASP A 20 22.22 7.97 -7.99
C ASP A 20 22.51 9.11 -8.98
N ILE A 21 21.71 10.16 -8.96
CA ILE A 21 21.80 11.31 -9.85
C ILE A 21 21.63 12.63 -9.10
N GLU A 22 21.97 13.74 -9.77
CA GLU A 22 21.62 15.07 -9.29
C GLU A 22 20.60 15.73 -10.20
N LEU A 23 19.59 16.36 -9.60
CA LEU A 23 18.53 17.09 -10.27
C LEU A 23 18.41 18.52 -9.69
N PRO A 24 17.88 19.48 -10.44
CA PRO A 24 17.43 20.75 -9.87
C PRO A 24 16.41 20.52 -8.76
N ALA A 25 16.40 21.39 -7.74
CA ALA A 25 15.35 21.35 -6.74
C ALA A 25 13.98 21.64 -7.39
N PRO A 26 12.91 20.90 -7.06
CA PRO A 26 11.59 21.18 -7.59
C PRO A 26 11.01 22.47 -6.97
N VAL A 27 10.11 23.10 -7.72
CA VAL A 27 9.39 24.29 -7.28
C VAL A 27 7.95 23.89 -6.96
N ALA A 28 7.46 24.26 -5.77
CA ALA A 28 6.10 23.98 -5.36
C ALA A 28 5.09 24.76 -6.22
N GLY A 29 4.09 24.07 -6.76
CA GLY A 29 2.91 24.67 -7.35
C GLY A 29 2.00 25.34 -6.29
N PRO A 30 0.89 26.00 -6.71
CA PRO A 30 0.04 26.75 -5.77
C PRO A 30 -0.46 25.94 -4.57
N ARG A 31 -0.86 24.68 -4.78
CA ARG A 31 -1.34 23.77 -3.72
C ARG A 31 -0.31 22.76 -3.24
N ASP A 32 0.94 22.90 -3.64
CA ASP A 32 1.98 21.94 -3.30
C ASP A 32 2.68 22.27 -1.99
N LEU A 33 3.07 21.21 -1.31
CA LEU A 33 4.10 21.23 -0.27
C LEU A 33 5.44 20.89 -0.93
N LEU A 34 6.50 21.63 -0.60
CA LEU A 34 7.88 21.20 -0.84
C LEU A 34 8.36 20.48 0.42
N VAL A 35 8.60 19.19 0.31
CA VAL A 35 8.95 18.31 1.43
C VAL A 35 10.41 17.91 1.35
N GLU A 36 11.15 18.06 2.45
CA GLU A 36 12.44 17.44 2.66
C GLU A 36 12.20 15.99 3.07
N VAL A 37 12.55 15.06 2.18
CA VAL A 37 12.35 13.63 2.38
C VAL A 37 13.32 13.12 3.45
N LYS A 38 12.80 12.46 4.46
CA LYS A 38 13.60 11.85 5.54
C LYS A 38 13.66 10.34 5.41
N ALA A 39 12.55 9.72 5.05
CA ALA A 39 12.45 8.29 4.83
C ALA A 39 11.48 7.98 3.69
N ILE A 40 11.68 6.83 3.07
CA ILE A 40 10.83 6.27 2.02
C ILE A 40 10.52 4.81 2.31
N SER A 41 9.48 4.31 1.67
CA SER A 41 9.21 2.87 1.66
C SER A 41 8.89 2.38 0.24
N VAL A 42 9.34 1.17 -0.08
CA VAL A 42 9.24 0.61 -1.43
C VAL A 42 7.97 -0.23 -1.57
N ASN A 43 7.35 -0.14 -2.73
CA ASN A 43 6.08 -0.81 -3.06
C ASN A 43 6.19 -1.62 -4.36
N PRO A 44 5.34 -2.63 -4.59
CA PRO A 44 5.27 -3.34 -5.86
C PRO A 44 5.09 -2.43 -7.09
N VAL A 45 4.40 -1.29 -6.94
CA VAL A 45 4.24 -0.30 -8.01
C VAL A 45 5.57 0.29 -8.47
N ASP A 46 6.54 0.48 -7.58
CA ASP A 46 7.88 0.95 -7.94
C ASP A 46 8.55 0.00 -8.91
N THR A 47 8.47 -1.31 -8.64
CA THR A 47 9.04 -2.34 -9.51
C THR A 47 8.29 -2.45 -10.82
N LYS A 48 6.95 -2.39 -10.80
CA LYS A 48 6.10 -2.45 -12.00
C LYS A 48 6.35 -1.26 -12.94
N VAL A 49 6.42 -0.04 -12.39
CA VAL A 49 6.70 1.18 -13.18
C VAL A 49 8.10 1.11 -13.77
N ARG A 50 9.12 0.74 -13.00
CA ARG A 50 10.49 0.57 -13.51
C ARG A 50 10.56 -0.44 -14.67
N GLN A 51 9.83 -1.56 -14.54
CA GLN A 51 9.86 -2.63 -15.56
C GLN A 51 9.09 -2.29 -16.85
N ASN A 52 7.97 -1.55 -16.73
CA ASN A 52 7.01 -1.45 -17.83
C ASN A 52 6.83 -0.03 -18.38
N VAL A 53 7.39 1.00 -17.75
CA VAL A 53 7.25 2.38 -18.20
C VAL A 53 8.61 2.92 -18.61
N ALA A 54 8.84 3.03 -19.92
CA ALA A 54 10.04 3.66 -20.44
C ALA A 54 10.02 5.18 -20.16
N PRO A 55 11.12 5.76 -19.65
CA PRO A 55 11.22 7.21 -19.51
C PRO A 55 11.11 7.92 -20.86
N GLU A 56 10.43 9.04 -20.90
CA GLU A 56 10.23 9.81 -22.12
C GLU A 56 11.51 10.56 -22.50
N ASN A 57 11.85 10.57 -23.80
CA ASN A 57 12.96 11.35 -24.38
C ASN A 57 14.32 11.17 -23.67
N GLY A 58 14.57 10.02 -23.05
CA GLY A 58 15.79 9.75 -22.30
C GLY A 58 15.94 10.56 -21.00
N ALA A 59 14.86 11.16 -20.51
CA ALA A 59 14.84 11.85 -19.23
C ALA A 59 14.96 10.85 -18.06
N ALA A 60 15.50 11.31 -16.93
CA ALA A 60 15.52 10.53 -15.71
C ALA A 60 14.11 10.38 -15.14
N LYS A 61 13.69 9.16 -14.78
CA LYS A 61 12.41 8.94 -14.07
C LYS A 61 12.69 8.55 -12.62
N VAL A 62 12.26 9.43 -11.71
CA VAL A 62 12.31 9.19 -10.25
C VAL A 62 11.10 8.40 -9.83
N LEU A 63 11.31 7.33 -9.07
CA LEU A 63 10.28 6.49 -8.46
C LEU A 63 10.04 6.89 -7.00
N GLY A 64 9.18 6.15 -6.30
CA GLY A 64 8.93 6.27 -4.86
C GLY A 64 7.56 6.86 -4.53
N TRP A 65 6.70 6.02 -3.98
CA TRP A 65 5.33 6.37 -3.61
C TRP A 65 5.01 5.93 -2.18
N ASP A 66 5.90 6.33 -1.28
CA ASP A 66 5.75 6.32 0.19
C ASP A 66 6.84 7.17 0.78
N VAL A 67 6.49 8.30 1.35
CA VAL A 67 7.41 9.30 1.88
C VAL A 67 6.99 9.72 3.28
N ALA A 68 7.95 9.87 4.17
CA ALA A 68 7.84 10.66 5.39
C ALA A 68 8.92 11.74 5.41
N GLY A 69 8.54 12.96 5.78
CA GLY A 69 9.47 14.08 5.72
C GLY A 69 8.98 15.33 6.44
N VAL A 70 9.65 16.44 6.18
CA VAL A 70 9.36 17.74 6.79
C VAL A 70 9.05 18.77 5.70
N VAL A 71 7.97 19.50 5.84
CA VAL A 71 7.59 20.59 4.94
C VAL A 71 8.62 21.72 5.03
N LYS A 72 9.25 22.07 3.92
CA LYS A 72 10.23 23.18 3.81
C LYS A 72 9.59 24.47 3.37
N ALA A 73 8.64 24.39 2.45
CA ALA A 73 7.89 25.50 1.91
C ALA A 73 6.51 25.03 1.44
N VAL A 74 5.61 25.96 1.28
CA VAL A 74 4.24 25.71 0.81
C VAL A 74 3.89 26.65 -0.33
N GLY A 75 3.04 26.19 -1.24
CA GLY A 75 2.48 26.98 -2.32
C GLY A 75 1.50 28.06 -1.82
N SER A 76 1.17 29.00 -2.70
CA SER A 76 0.37 30.19 -2.35
C SER A 76 -1.08 29.91 -1.95
N GLU A 77 -1.62 28.74 -2.32
CA GLU A 77 -2.99 28.31 -2.01
C GLU A 77 -3.07 27.22 -0.95
N VAL A 78 -1.94 26.81 -0.37
CA VAL A 78 -1.89 25.81 0.70
C VAL A 78 -2.52 26.36 1.98
N THR A 79 -3.40 25.58 2.57
CA THR A 79 -4.13 25.94 3.80
C THR A 79 -4.04 24.89 4.91
N LEU A 80 -3.68 23.66 4.56
CA LEU A 80 -3.68 22.52 5.50
C LEU A 80 -2.35 22.35 6.24
N PHE A 81 -1.26 22.92 5.72
CA PHE A 81 0.10 22.73 6.24
C PHE A 81 0.92 24.00 6.24
N LYS A 82 2.02 23.99 7.00
CA LYS A 82 3.02 25.06 7.06
C LYS A 82 4.43 24.47 7.10
N ALA A 83 5.42 25.29 6.83
CA ALA A 83 6.83 24.91 6.99
C ALA A 83 7.12 24.41 8.42
N GLY A 84 7.86 23.30 8.51
CA GLY A 84 8.19 22.62 9.75
C GLY A 84 7.24 21.46 10.12
N ASP A 85 6.08 21.35 9.49
CA ASP A 85 5.18 20.24 9.75
C ASP A 85 5.81 18.90 9.29
N LYS A 86 5.66 17.87 10.11
CA LYS A 86 6.06 16.50 9.76
C LYS A 86 4.89 15.83 9.04
N VAL A 87 5.17 15.24 7.89
CA VAL A 87 4.15 14.71 6.98
C VAL A 87 4.50 13.32 6.48
N PHE A 88 3.47 12.57 6.06
CA PHE A 88 3.62 11.30 5.39
C PHE A 88 2.56 11.16 4.29
N TYR A 89 2.91 10.55 3.17
CA TYR A 89 2.03 10.47 1.99
C TYR A 89 2.54 9.46 0.96
N ALA A 90 1.65 9.05 0.05
CA ALA A 90 2.00 8.19 -1.08
C ALA A 90 2.35 8.97 -2.36
N GLY A 91 1.77 10.14 -2.59
CA GLY A 91 1.98 10.91 -3.83
C GLY A 91 1.07 10.47 -4.99
N SER A 92 1.49 10.77 -6.22
CA SER A 92 0.71 10.50 -7.43
C SER A 92 1.59 9.89 -8.53
N LEU A 93 1.05 8.91 -9.28
CA LEU A 93 1.76 8.26 -10.40
C LEU A 93 2.01 9.17 -11.61
N VAL A 94 1.24 10.25 -11.74
CA VAL A 94 1.38 11.23 -12.84
C VAL A 94 2.38 12.34 -12.53
N ARG A 95 3.06 12.26 -11.37
CA ARG A 95 4.10 13.20 -10.94
C ARG A 95 5.41 12.44 -10.66
N PRO A 96 6.57 13.11 -10.61
CA PRO A 96 7.81 12.49 -10.16
C PRO A 96 7.64 11.85 -8.78
N GLY A 97 8.31 10.74 -8.53
CA GLY A 97 8.27 10.04 -7.25
C GLY A 97 9.20 10.67 -6.20
N GLY A 98 9.09 10.19 -4.97
CA GLY A 98 9.75 10.73 -3.78
C GLY A 98 11.14 10.17 -3.47
N ASN A 99 11.75 9.37 -4.36
CA ASN A 99 13.13 8.89 -4.15
C ASN A 99 14.15 10.01 -4.42
N SER A 100 14.04 11.13 -3.73
CA SER A 100 14.85 12.35 -3.87
C SER A 100 14.90 13.12 -2.55
N GLU A 101 15.92 13.98 -2.36
CA GLU A 101 16.06 14.78 -1.13
C GLU A 101 14.90 15.76 -0.94
N LEU A 102 14.32 16.28 -2.04
CA LEU A 102 13.18 17.20 -2.04
C LEU A 102 12.10 16.68 -2.99
N HIS A 103 10.86 16.72 -2.54
CA HIS A 103 9.70 16.27 -3.31
C HIS A 103 8.55 17.26 -3.21
N THR A 104 7.77 17.43 -4.29
CA THR A 104 6.55 18.26 -4.28
C THR A 104 5.31 17.39 -4.35
N VAL A 105 4.33 17.71 -3.52
CA VAL A 105 3.08 16.94 -3.39
C VAL A 105 1.92 17.86 -3.09
N ASP A 106 0.75 17.59 -3.68
CA ASP A 106 -0.49 18.33 -3.39
C ASP A 106 -0.92 18.09 -1.92
N GLU A 107 -1.26 19.18 -1.22
CA GLU A 107 -1.65 19.12 0.20
C GLU A 107 -2.83 18.17 0.48
N ARG A 108 -3.73 17.98 -0.48
CA ARG A 108 -4.96 17.19 -0.34
C ARG A 108 -4.73 15.67 -0.23
N ILE A 109 -3.52 15.20 -0.56
CA ILE A 109 -3.15 13.79 -0.47
C ILE A 109 -2.05 13.53 0.57
N VAL A 110 -1.85 14.45 1.51
CA VAL A 110 -0.81 14.40 2.55
C VAL A 110 -1.47 14.33 3.93
N GLY A 111 -0.99 13.46 4.80
CA GLY A 111 -1.36 13.41 6.22
C GLY A 111 -0.29 13.99 7.13
N HIS A 112 -0.68 14.45 8.32
CA HIS A 112 0.26 14.72 9.41
C HIS A 112 0.85 13.42 9.91
N MET A 113 2.18 13.34 9.99
CA MET A 113 2.87 12.14 10.46
C MET A 113 2.46 11.80 11.91
N PRO A 114 2.25 10.52 12.26
CA PRO A 114 2.06 10.11 13.65
C PRO A 114 3.19 10.62 14.55
N LYS A 115 2.84 11.15 15.72
CA LYS A 115 3.82 11.72 16.66
C LYS A 115 4.66 10.66 17.37
N SER A 116 4.11 9.46 17.50
CA SER A 116 4.72 8.32 18.18
C SER A 116 5.74 7.55 17.33
N LEU A 117 5.83 7.84 16.02
CA LEU A 117 6.71 7.13 15.08
C LEU A 117 7.92 7.95 14.64
N GLY A 118 9.02 7.27 14.32
CA GLY A 118 10.11 7.80 13.51
C GLY A 118 9.73 7.90 12.02
N PHE A 119 10.57 8.58 11.21
CA PHE A 119 10.28 8.78 9.79
C PHE A 119 10.23 7.46 9.01
N ALA A 120 11.15 6.52 9.27
CA ALA A 120 11.15 5.22 8.62
C ALA A 120 9.87 4.43 8.90
N GLU A 121 9.42 4.41 10.16
CA GLU A 121 8.19 3.73 10.57
C GLU A 121 6.94 4.37 9.95
N ALA A 122 6.92 5.70 9.88
CA ALA A 122 5.82 6.45 9.27
C ALA A 122 5.77 6.26 7.74
N ALA A 123 6.92 6.22 7.06
CA ALA A 123 7.00 5.98 5.62
C ALA A 123 6.45 4.60 5.20
N ALA A 124 6.39 3.63 6.13
CA ALA A 124 5.86 2.30 5.86
C ALA A 124 4.32 2.24 5.72
N LEU A 125 3.62 3.35 5.92
CA LEU A 125 2.15 3.32 6.08
C LEU A 125 1.37 3.87 4.86
N PRO A 126 1.70 5.02 4.24
CA PRO A 126 0.75 5.80 3.46
C PRO A 126 0.07 5.01 2.34
N LEU A 127 0.82 4.49 1.36
CA LEU A 127 0.25 3.79 0.21
C LEU A 127 -0.61 2.60 0.65
N THR A 128 -0.07 1.80 1.55
CA THR A 128 -0.76 0.58 1.97
C THR A 128 -1.96 0.87 2.87
N ALA A 129 -1.90 1.93 3.69
CA ALA A 129 -3.02 2.36 4.52
C ALA A 129 -4.16 2.96 3.67
N ILE A 130 -3.84 3.78 2.67
CA ILE A 130 -4.85 4.31 1.72
C ILE A 130 -5.53 3.14 1.01
N THR A 131 -4.76 2.23 0.41
CA THR A 131 -5.29 1.05 -0.28
C THR A 131 -6.17 0.21 0.62
N ALA A 132 -5.72 -0.11 1.83
CA ALA A 132 -6.46 -0.96 2.76
C ALA A 132 -7.74 -0.30 3.27
N TRP A 133 -7.69 1.00 3.56
CA TRP A 133 -8.83 1.79 4.01
C TRP A 133 -9.92 1.88 2.95
N GLU A 134 -9.54 2.34 1.75
CA GLU A 134 -10.46 2.46 0.63
C GLU A 134 -11.05 1.09 0.25
N LEU A 135 -10.23 0.03 0.20
CA LEU A 135 -10.69 -1.33 -0.08
C LEU A 135 -11.73 -1.80 0.95
N LEU A 136 -11.44 -1.64 2.25
CA LEU A 136 -12.29 -2.18 3.32
C LEU A 136 -13.58 -1.39 3.47
N PHE A 137 -13.48 -0.07 3.61
CA PHE A 137 -14.61 0.76 4.00
C PHE A 137 -15.40 1.30 2.81
N GLU A 138 -14.75 1.58 1.67
CA GLU A 138 -15.44 2.16 0.52
C GLU A 138 -15.83 1.10 -0.52
N ARG A 139 -14.92 0.18 -0.87
CA ARG A 139 -15.19 -0.84 -1.90
C ARG A 139 -16.00 -2.01 -1.32
N LEU A 140 -15.54 -2.63 -0.27
CA LEU A 140 -16.26 -3.71 0.40
C LEU A 140 -17.42 -3.19 1.25
N GLN A 141 -17.44 -1.89 1.59
CA GLN A 141 -18.50 -1.23 2.38
C GLN A 141 -18.70 -1.87 3.76
N VAL A 142 -17.61 -2.33 4.36
CA VAL A 142 -17.60 -2.78 5.75
C VAL A 142 -17.76 -1.54 6.65
N ARG A 143 -18.47 -1.69 7.75
CA ARG A 143 -18.73 -0.58 8.68
C ARG A 143 -17.88 -0.72 9.93
N GLU A 144 -17.42 0.42 10.46
CA GLU A 144 -16.75 0.43 11.75
C GLU A 144 -17.70 -0.03 12.89
N GLY A 145 -17.11 -0.59 13.93
CA GLY A 145 -17.85 -1.09 15.09
C GLY A 145 -18.48 -2.47 14.88
N LYS A 146 -19.63 -2.73 15.53
CA LYS A 146 -20.25 -4.07 15.60
C LYS A 146 -21.30 -4.35 14.51
N GLN A 147 -21.49 -3.46 13.57
CA GLN A 147 -22.60 -3.56 12.62
C GLN A 147 -22.52 -4.77 11.68
N ASP A 148 -21.30 -5.28 11.43
CA ASP A 148 -21.05 -6.43 10.58
C ASP A 148 -20.67 -7.70 11.38
N GLU A 149 -21.16 -7.81 12.62
CA GLU A 149 -20.97 -8.98 13.48
C GLU A 149 -21.50 -10.25 12.80
N GLY A 150 -20.73 -11.33 12.89
CA GLY A 150 -21.02 -12.61 12.22
C GLY A 150 -20.56 -12.70 10.78
N GLN A 151 -20.06 -11.61 10.19
CA GLN A 151 -19.44 -11.62 8.88
C GLN A 151 -17.93 -11.93 8.98
N SER A 152 -17.31 -12.23 7.83
CA SER A 152 -15.91 -12.62 7.77
C SER A 152 -15.20 -12.05 6.54
N LEU A 153 -13.91 -11.75 6.68
CA LEU A 153 -13.03 -11.27 5.63
C LEU A 153 -11.88 -12.26 5.41
N LEU A 154 -11.73 -12.76 4.20
CA LEU A 154 -10.55 -13.49 3.76
C LEU A 154 -9.58 -12.53 3.08
N ILE A 155 -8.34 -12.45 3.58
CA ILE A 155 -7.27 -11.61 3.04
C ILE A 155 -6.24 -12.51 2.37
N VAL A 156 -6.18 -12.51 1.04
CA VAL A 156 -5.15 -13.24 0.28
C VAL A 156 -3.88 -12.41 0.26
N GLY A 157 -2.79 -12.96 0.82
CA GLY A 157 -1.52 -12.22 0.96
C GLY A 157 -1.45 -11.36 2.23
N ALA A 158 -1.98 -11.86 3.36
CA ALA A 158 -2.10 -11.11 4.62
C ALA A 158 -0.76 -10.61 5.21
N ALA A 159 0.37 -11.23 4.87
CA ALA A 159 1.68 -10.83 5.39
C ALA A 159 2.42 -9.78 4.51
N GLY A 160 1.86 -9.41 3.36
CA GLY A 160 2.39 -8.34 2.51
C GLY A 160 2.10 -6.94 3.09
N GLY A 161 2.55 -5.89 2.40
CA GLY A 161 2.38 -4.51 2.88
C GLY A 161 0.91 -4.13 3.13
N VAL A 162 0.04 -4.26 2.13
CA VAL A 162 -1.40 -3.97 2.26
C VAL A 162 -2.06 -4.95 3.23
N GLY A 163 -1.76 -6.25 3.12
CA GLY A 163 -2.32 -7.28 4.00
C GLY A 163 -2.04 -7.01 5.48
N SER A 164 -0.86 -6.51 5.80
CA SER A 164 -0.45 -6.19 7.17
C SER A 164 -1.29 -5.08 7.82
N ILE A 165 -1.57 -4.02 7.09
CA ILE A 165 -2.41 -2.93 7.64
C ILE A 165 -3.90 -3.24 7.52
N LEU A 166 -4.34 -3.91 6.45
CA LEU A 166 -5.73 -4.34 6.29
C LEU A 166 -6.16 -5.29 7.42
N THR A 167 -5.29 -6.25 7.79
CA THR A 167 -5.54 -7.15 8.92
C THR A 167 -5.78 -6.37 10.21
N GLN A 168 -4.97 -5.36 10.49
CA GLN A 168 -5.13 -4.51 11.67
C GLN A 168 -6.42 -3.68 11.60
N LEU A 169 -6.69 -2.99 10.49
CA LEU A 169 -7.91 -2.20 10.32
C LEU A 169 -9.16 -3.05 10.52
N ALA A 170 -9.22 -4.23 9.89
CA ALA A 170 -10.36 -5.12 10.02
C ALA A 170 -10.53 -5.63 11.45
N SER A 171 -9.47 -6.07 12.11
CA SER A 171 -9.54 -6.64 13.46
C SER A 171 -9.78 -5.60 14.55
N GLN A 172 -9.27 -4.37 14.38
CA GLN A 172 -9.35 -3.35 15.43
C GLN A 172 -10.58 -2.44 15.29
N LEU A 173 -11.03 -2.22 14.06
CA LEU A 173 -12.10 -1.24 13.80
C LEU A 173 -13.45 -1.87 13.45
N THR A 174 -13.51 -3.19 13.21
CA THR A 174 -14.76 -3.87 12.80
C THR A 174 -15.04 -5.10 13.66
N ALA A 175 -16.20 -5.71 13.47
CA ALA A 175 -16.57 -6.99 14.10
C ALA A 175 -16.39 -8.20 13.14
N LEU A 176 -15.65 -8.02 12.05
CA LEU A 176 -15.39 -9.11 11.11
C LEU A 176 -14.49 -10.18 11.74
N LYS A 177 -14.76 -11.45 11.45
CA LYS A 177 -13.78 -12.51 11.63
C LYS A 177 -12.72 -12.38 10.54
N VAL A 178 -11.48 -12.10 10.91
CA VAL A 178 -10.37 -11.85 9.98
C VAL A 178 -9.60 -13.13 9.72
N ILE A 179 -9.55 -13.54 8.45
CA ILE A 179 -8.87 -14.75 8.00
C ILE A 179 -7.76 -14.35 7.04
N GLY A 180 -6.51 -14.54 7.43
CA GLY A 180 -5.36 -14.25 6.58
C GLY A 180 -4.86 -15.47 5.83
N THR A 181 -4.21 -15.29 4.68
CA THR A 181 -3.45 -16.36 4.04
C THR A 181 -1.95 -16.10 4.10
N ALA A 182 -1.18 -17.10 4.48
CA ALA A 182 0.28 -17.08 4.49
C ALA A 182 0.83 -18.51 4.46
N SER A 183 1.89 -18.77 3.66
CA SER A 183 2.43 -20.12 3.46
C SER A 183 3.64 -20.45 4.34
N ARG A 184 4.39 -19.44 4.81
CA ARG A 184 5.59 -19.66 5.62
C ARG A 184 5.30 -19.42 7.11
N PRO A 185 5.93 -20.17 8.04
CA PRO A 185 5.69 -20.00 9.48
C PRO A 185 5.84 -18.57 9.97
N GLU A 186 6.91 -17.86 9.59
CA GLU A 186 7.16 -16.48 9.99
C GLU A 186 6.12 -15.49 9.47
N THR A 187 5.51 -15.77 8.30
CA THR A 187 4.44 -14.93 7.75
C THR A 187 3.08 -15.26 8.37
N GLN A 188 2.87 -16.50 8.79
CA GLN A 188 1.67 -16.89 9.54
C GLN A 188 1.67 -16.25 10.93
N GLU A 189 2.80 -16.28 11.64
CA GLU A 189 2.96 -15.63 12.94
C GLU A 189 2.78 -14.11 12.83
N TRP A 190 3.32 -13.51 11.77
CA TRP A 190 3.14 -12.09 11.48
C TRP A 190 1.67 -11.70 11.33
N ALA A 191 0.92 -12.42 10.50
CA ALA A 191 -0.50 -12.13 10.28
C ALA A 191 -1.32 -12.30 11.57
N LYS A 192 -1.03 -13.34 12.39
CA LYS A 192 -1.66 -13.53 13.70
C LYS A 192 -1.34 -12.41 14.66
N ALA A 193 -0.09 -11.98 14.74
CA ALA A 193 0.35 -10.88 15.61
C ALA A 193 -0.29 -9.54 15.23
N LEU A 194 -0.74 -9.39 13.99
CA LEU A 194 -1.46 -8.21 13.49
C LEU A 194 -2.98 -8.30 13.64
N GLY A 195 -3.51 -9.40 14.19
CA GLY A 195 -4.92 -9.53 14.54
C GLY A 195 -5.74 -10.46 13.66
N ALA A 196 -5.12 -11.31 12.82
CA ALA A 196 -5.86 -12.36 12.13
C ALA A 196 -6.35 -13.41 13.12
N ASP A 197 -7.67 -13.66 13.16
CA ASP A 197 -8.29 -14.69 13.99
C ASP A 197 -7.89 -16.10 13.54
N LEU A 198 -7.65 -16.25 12.24
CA LEU A 198 -7.28 -17.48 11.59
C LEU A 198 -6.27 -17.21 10.48
N VAL A 199 -5.28 -18.09 10.32
CA VAL A 199 -4.37 -18.05 9.18
C VAL A 199 -4.36 -19.40 8.50
N ILE A 200 -4.60 -19.42 7.18
CA ILE A 200 -4.58 -20.61 6.34
C ILE A 200 -3.42 -20.54 5.33
N ASP A 201 -2.97 -21.71 4.87
CA ASP A 201 -1.89 -21.81 3.89
C ASP A 201 -2.43 -21.72 2.46
N HIS A 202 -2.04 -20.67 1.73
CA HIS A 202 -2.44 -20.46 0.33
C HIS A 202 -1.67 -21.31 -0.68
N SER A 203 -0.69 -22.11 -0.25
CA SER A 203 -0.09 -23.14 -1.11
C SER A 203 -1.00 -24.35 -1.28
N GLN A 204 -2.04 -24.45 -0.44
CA GLN A 204 -3.11 -25.45 -0.53
C GLN A 204 -4.37 -24.83 -1.17
N PRO A 205 -5.30 -25.63 -1.71
CA PRO A 205 -6.57 -25.13 -2.20
C PRO A 205 -7.31 -24.32 -1.12
N LEU A 206 -7.55 -23.02 -1.35
CA LEU A 206 -8.09 -22.10 -0.35
C LEU A 206 -9.44 -22.54 0.22
N SER A 207 -10.34 -23.06 -0.64
CA SER A 207 -11.67 -23.52 -0.21
C SER A 207 -11.59 -24.75 0.71
N GLU A 208 -10.62 -25.63 0.49
CA GLU A 208 -10.38 -26.80 1.35
C GLU A 208 -9.71 -26.38 2.65
N ALA A 209 -8.70 -25.52 2.59
CA ALA A 209 -8.03 -24.98 3.77
C ALA A 209 -9.01 -24.27 4.71
N LEU A 210 -9.93 -23.48 4.16
CA LEU A 210 -11.02 -22.84 4.93
C LEU A 210 -11.92 -23.86 5.60
N LYS A 211 -12.41 -24.88 4.87
CA LYS A 211 -13.26 -25.93 5.42
C LYS A 211 -12.58 -26.70 6.55
N ASN A 212 -11.31 -27.07 6.35
CA ASN A 212 -10.52 -27.79 7.36
C ASN A 212 -10.31 -26.94 8.63
N ALA A 213 -10.30 -25.62 8.49
CA ALA A 213 -10.21 -24.67 9.59
C ALA A 213 -11.58 -24.32 10.21
N GLY A 214 -12.66 -25.02 9.82
CA GLY A 214 -14.00 -24.81 10.37
C GLY A 214 -14.74 -23.59 9.80
N GLN A 215 -14.25 -23.02 8.69
CA GLN A 215 -14.85 -21.87 8.01
C GLN A 215 -15.29 -22.27 6.61
N ALA A 216 -16.54 -22.64 6.44
CA ALA A 216 -17.02 -23.15 5.15
C ALA A 216 -17.07 -22.08 4.05
N GLN A 217 -17.48 -20.87 4.38
CA GLN A 217 -17.59 -19.74 3.45
C GLN A 217 -17.29 -18.43 4.18
N VAL A 218 -16.98 -17.36 3.40
CA VAL A 218 -16.73 -16.02 3.87
C VAL A 218 -17.66 -15.00 3.18
N THR A 219 -17.90 -13.87 3.83
CA THR A 219 -18.74 -12.80 3.29
C THR A 219 -17.98 -11.88 2.35
N HIS A 220 -16.72 -11.63 2.67
CA HIS A 220 -15.85 -10.71 1.96
C HIS A 220 -14.51 -11.36 1.64
N VAL A 221 -13.94 -11.01 0.49
CA VAL A 221 -12.58 -11.38 0.09
C VAL A 221 -11.84 -10.12 -0.36
N ALA A 222 -10.65 -9.92 0.20
CA ALA A 222 -9.64 -9.00 -0.28
C ALA A 222 -8.53 -9.81 -0.96
N SER A 223 -8.50 -9.81 -2.29
CA SER A 223 -7.47 -10.48 -3.07
C SER A 223 -6.37 -9.49 -3.40
N LEU A 224 -5.23 -9.61 -2.71
CA LEU A 224 -4.14 -8.65 -2.82
C LEU A 224 -3.02 -9.11 -3.77
N THR A 225 -3.10 -10.35 -4.24
CA THR A 225 -2.10 -10.94 -5.14
C THR A 225 -2.63 -12.20 -5.82
N GLN A 226 -2.16 -12.47 -7.05
CA GLN A 226 -2.44 -13.69 -7.82
C GLN A 226 -3.94 -14.01 -7.97
N THR A 227 -4.75 -12.98 -8.17
CA THR A 227 -6.22 -13.11 -8.26
C THR A 227 -6.64 -14.02 -9.40
N ASP A 228 -5.99 -13.96 -10.56
CA ASP A 228 -6.26 -14.85 -11.70
C ASP A 228 -6.02 -16.33 -11.36
N HIS A 229 -4.98 -16.63 -10.59
CA HIS A 229 -4.67 -17.99 -10.13
C HIS A 229 -5.70 -18.53 -9.12
N HIS A 230 -6.21 -17.66 -8.24
CA HIS A 230 -7.09 -18.06 -7.15
C HIS A 230 -8.58 -17.87 -7.43
N LEU A 231 -8.99 -17.28 -8.57
CA LEU A 231 -10.36 -16.82 -8.80
C LEU A 231 -11.41 -17.92 -8.53
N ASP A 232 -11.23 -19.13 -9.03
CA ASP A 232 -12.20 -20.22 -8.84
C ASP A 232 -12.38 -20.56 -7.38
N GLN A 233 -11.29 -20.63 -6.63
CA GLN A 233 -11.31 -20.93 -5.21
C GLN A 233 -11.91 -19.78 -4.39
N LEU A 234 -11.69 -18.52 -4.80
CA LEU A 234 -12.29 -17.35 -4.17
C LEU A 234 -13.81 -17.30 -4.38
N VAL A 235 -14.26 -17.65 -5.59
CA VAL A 235 -15.69 -17.80 -5.91
C VAL A 235 -16.32 -18.91 -5.07
N ASP A 236 -15.63 -20.05 -4.90
CA ASP A 236 -16.10 -21.15 -4.06
C ASP A 236 -16.16 -20.77 -2.58
N ALA A 237 -15.15 -20.05 -2.08
CA ALA A 237 -15.05 -19.60 -0.70
C ALA A 237 -16.10 -18.53 -0.33
N LEU A 238 -16.50 -17.68 -1.29
CA LEU A 238 -17.51 -16.66 -1.04
C LEU A 238 -18.92 -17.28 -0.90
N GLN A 239 -19.66 -16.83 0.10
CA GLN A 239 -21.09 -17.12 0.19
C GLN A 239 -21.87 -16.41 -0.92
N PRO A 240 -23.11 -16.84 -1.25
CA PRO A 240 -23.98 -16.07 -2.14
C PRO A 240 -24.12 -14.61 -1.69
N GLN A 241 -24.08 -13.69 -2.65
CA GLN A 241 -24.11 -12.23 -2.46
C GLN A 241 -22.86 -11.66 -1.75
N GLY A 242 -21.79 -12.45 -1.65
CA GLY A 242 -20.52 -11.99 -1.10
C GLY A 242 -19.82 -10.97 -2.00
N LYS A 243 -18.79 -10.31 -1.46
CA LYS A 243 -18.05 -9.24 -2.13
C LYS A 243 -16.59 -9.63 -2.31
N LEU A 244 -16.08 -9.46 -3.53
CA LEU A 244 -14.67 -9.63 -3.90
C LEU A 244 -14.07 -8.27 -4.24
N ALA A 245 -13.02 -7.87 -3.54
CA ALA A 245 -12.21 -6.71 -3.92
C ALA A 245 -10.78 -7.14 -4.24
N LEU A 246 -10.14 -6.49 -5.23
CA LEU A 246 -8.79 -6.79 -5.66
C LEU A 246 -8.00 -5.53 -5.98
N ILE A 247 -6.66 -5.65 -5.89
CA ILE A 247 -5.71 -4.56 -6.12
C ILE A 247 -4.59 -4.93 -7.09
N ASP A 248 -4.47 -6.21 -7.44
CA ASP A 248 -3.46 -6.71 -8.37
C ASP A 248 -3.93 -6.59 -9.83
N ASP A 249 -3.05 -6.93 -10.77
CA ASP A 249 -3.26 -6.78 -12.22
C ASP A 249 -3.40 -8.15 -12.89
N PRO A 250 -4.52 -8.87 -12.70
CA PRO A 250 -4.73 -10.16 -13.36
C PRO A 250 -4.74 -9.98 -14.88
N LYS A 251 -4.06 -10.88 -15.61
CA LYS A 251 -4.04 -10.81 -17.07
C LYS A 251 -5.42 -11.03 -17.68
N THR A 252 -6.21 -11.87 -17.07
CA THR A 252 -7.59 -12.17 -17.46
C THR A 252 -8.41 -12.46 -16.22
N LEU A 253 -9.66 -12.00 -16.20
CA LEU A 253 -10.60 -12.26 -15.12
C LEU A 253 -11.95 -12.66 -15.72
N ASP A 254 -12.33 -13.92 -15.57
CA ASP A 254 -13.65 -14.40 -16.03
C ASP A 254 -14.73 -14.04 -15.01
N VAL A 255 -15.28 -12.84 -15.16
CA VAL A 255 -16.33 -12.32 -14.28
C VAL A 255 -17.66 -13.09 -14.39
N SER A 256 -17.85 -13.92 -15.43
CA SER A 256 -19.06 -14.75 -15.58
C SER A 256 -19.21 -15.77 -14.44
N LYS A 257 -18.11 -16.20 -13.84
CA LYS A 257 -18.07 -17.11 -12.69
C LYS A 257 -18.77 -16.53 -11.45
N LEU A 258 -18.83 -15.22 -11.30
CA LEU A 258 -19.45 -14.54 -10.17
C LEU A 258 -20.98 -14.59 -10.22
N LYS A 259 -21.54 -14.76 -11.44
CA LYS A 259 -23.00 -14.65 -11.70
C LYS A 259 -23.84 -15.59 -10.86
N ARG A 260 -23.43 -16.87 -10.74
CA ARG A 260 -24.28 -17.90 -10.08
C ARG A 260 -24.57 -17.59 -8.62
N LYS A 261 -23.59 -16.96 -7.91
CA LYS A 261 -23.75 -16.56 -6.50
C LYS A 261 -24.12 -15.08 -6.33
N SER A 262 -24.37 -14.34 -7.42
CA SER A 262 -24.63 -12.89 -7.41
C SER A 262 -23.53 -12.13 -6.65
N LEU A 263 -22.26 -12.51 -6.88
CA LEU A 263 -21.12 -11.84 -6.23
C LEU A 263 -20.89 -10.47 -6.84
N SER A 264 -20.46 -9.51 -6.03
CA SER A 264 -19.99 -8.21 -6.51
C SER A 264 -18.47 -8.18 -6.60
N LEU A 265 -17.97 -7.48 -7.62
CA LEU A 265 -16.55 -7.30 -7.88
C LEU A 265 -16.19 -5.82 -7.73
N HIS A 266 -15.12 -5.53 -6.99
CA HIS A 266 -14.64 -4.18 -6.75
C HIS A 266 -13.15 -4.10 -7.05
N TRP A 267 -12.76 -3.07 -7.82
CA TRP A 267 -11.36 -2.68 -7.97
C TRP A 267 -11.00 -1.63 -6.93
N GLU A 268 -9.85 -1.80 -6.31
CA GLU A 268 -9.22 -0.74 -5.55
C GLU A 268 -7.91 -0.32 -6.20
N PHE A 269 -7.79 0.97 -6.51
CA PHE A 269 -6.59 1.60 -7.02
C PHE A 269 -6.40 2.97 -6.36
N MET A 270 -5.61 3.02 -5.31
CA MET A 270 -5.45 4.18 -4.43
C MET A 270 -5.01 5.47 -5.16
N TYR A 271 -4.45 5.35 -6.35
CA TYR A 271 -4.04 6.51 -7.15
C TYR A 271 -5.17 7.16 -7.94
N THR A 272 -6.37 6.57 -7.98
CA THR A 272 -7.51 7.12 -8.74
C THR A 272 -7.76 8.57 -8.35
N ARG A 273 -7.84 8.87 -7.05
CA ARG A 273 -8.08 10.22 -6.55
C ARG A 273 -7.01 11.21 -6.99
N SER A 274 -5.74 10.87 -6.85
CA SER A 274 -4.62 11.76 -7.19
C SER A 274 -4.34 11.88 -8.70
N MET A 275 -4.65 10.85 -9.49
CA MET A 275 -4.42 10.85 -10.94
C MET A 275 -5.51 11.60 -11.70
N PHE A 276 -6.74 11.52 -11.24
CA PHE A 276 -7.90 12.13 -11.90
C PHE A 276 -8.39 13.40 -11.19
N GLU A 277 -7.68 13.85 -10.15
CA GLU A 277 -8.03 15.01 -9.32
C GLU A 277 -9.53 15.02 -8.97
N THR A 278 -10.02 13.89 -8.46
CA THR A 278 -11.43 13.71 -8.15
C THR A 278 -11.91 14.72 -7.10
N THR A 279 -13.21 15.02 -7.09
CA THR A 279 -13.80 16.00 -6.16
C THR A 279 -13.61 15.64 -4.69
N ASP A 280 -13.42 14.35 -4.41
CA ASP A 280 -13.17 13.78 -3.08
C ASP A 280 -11.68 13.49 -2.80
N MET A 281 -10.76 14.08 -3.56
CA MET A 281 -9.30 13.86 -3.39
C MET A 281 -8.82 14.13 -1.97
N ILE A 282 -9.47 15.06 -1.26
CA ILE A 282 -9.19 15.41 0.15
C ILE A 282 -9.38 14.23 1.12
N GLU A 283 -10.13 13.21 0.73
CA GLU A 283 -10.34 12.03 1.59
C GLU A 283 -9.05 11.26 1.85
N GLN A 284 -8.02 11.37 1.00
CA GLN A 284 -6.71 10.81 1.32
C GLN A 284 -6.02 11.54 2.48
N HIS A 285 -6.14 12.86 2.54
CA HIS A 285 -5.70 13.64 3.72
C HIS A 285 -6.44 13.19 4.99
N ASN A 286 -7.76 13.10 4.91
CA ASN A 286 -8.61 12.76 6.04
C ASN A 286 -8.29 11.36 6.59
N LEU A 287 -8.21 10.35 5.70
CA LEU A 287 -7.90 8.97 6.12
C LEU A 287 -6.48 8.82 6.66
N LEU A 288 -5.49 9.50 6.09
CA LEU A 288 -4.11 9.46 6.62
C LEU A 288 -4.04 10.07 8.02
N ASN A 289 -4.72 11.19 8.26
CA ASN A 289 -4.80 11.76 9.61
C ASN A 289 -5.51 10.80 10.58
N ARG A 290 -6.59 10.13 10.14
CA ARG A 290 -7.26 9.12 10.96
C ARG A 290 -6.33 7.94 11.29
N VAL A 291 -5.55 7.48 10.33
CA VAL A 291 -4.52 6.44 10.56
C VAL A 291 -3.47 6.93 11.55
N ALA A 292 -3.01 8.18 11.43
CA ALA A 292 -2.05 8.75 12.38
C ALA A 292 -2.60 8.79 13.81
N GLU A 293 -3.85 9.19 14.01
CA GLU A 293 -4.52 9.16 15.31
C GLU A 293 -4.59 7.74 15.89
N LEU A 294 -4.93 6.75 15.07
CA LEU A 294 -5.01 5.34 15.49
C LEU A 294 -3.64 4.75 15.86
N ILE A 295 -2.59 5.15 15.17
CA ILE A 295 -1.20 4.82 15.52
C ILE A 295 -0.82 5.46 16.85
N ASP A 296 -1.06 6.76 17.02
CA ASP A 296 -0.72 7.49 18.26
C ASP A 296 -1.51 6.98 19.46
N ALA A 297 -2.72 6.46 19.24
CA ALA A 297 -3.52 5.79 20.27
C ALA A 297 -3.06 4.34 20.56
N GLY A 298 -2.11 3.80 19.81
CA GLY A 298 -1.66 2.41 19.95
C GLY A 298 -2.64 1.36 19.42
N THR A 299 -3.71 1.78 18.72
CA THR A 299 -4.68 0.88 18.07
C THR A 299 -4.09 0.18 16.87
N LEU A 300 -3.33 0.91 16.06
CA LEU A 300 -2.57 0.39 14.93
C LEU A 300 -1.07 0.47 15.21
N LYS A 301 -0.30 -0.36 14.51
CA LYS A 301 1.17 -0.40 14.57
C LYS A 301 1.76 -0.23 13.18
N THR A 302 2.97 0.31 13.11
CA THR A 302 3.74 0.34 11.86
C THR A 302 3.91 -1.07 11.29
N THR A 303 4.03 -1.16 9.98
CA THR A 303 4.15 -2.43 9.24
C THR A 303 5.57 -2.66 8.70
N VAL A 304 6.58 -2.01 9.25
CA VAL A 304 7.99 -2.21 8.87
C VAL A 304 8.39 -3.67 9.07
N GLY A 305 8.83 -4.31 8.00
CA GLY A 305 9.41 -5.66 8.01
C GLY A 305 10.92 -5.64 7.90
N GLU A 306 11.47 -4.73 7.09
CA GLU A 306 12.90 -4.63 6.79
C GLU A 306 13.36 -3.17 6.70
N HIS A 307 14.56 -2.87 7.23
CA HIS A 307 15.23 -1.57 7.09
C HIS A 307 16.52 -1.73 6.28
N PHE A 308 16.61 -1.08 5.12
CA PHE A 308 17.70 -1.27 4.17
C PHE A 308 18.78 -0.17 4.23
N GLY A 309 18.75 0.66 5.26
CA GLY A 309 19.76 1.72 5.49
C GLY A 309 19.44 3.00 4.70
N VAL A 310 20.49 3.67 4.22
CA VAL A 310 20.36 4.97 3.55
C VAL A 310 19.70 4.87 2.17
N ILE A 311 19.06 5.96 1.76
CA ILE A 311 18.41 6.10 0.46
C ILE A 311 19.50 6.31 -0.60
N ASN A 312 19.80 5.26 -1.37
CA ASN A 312 20.70 5.28 -2.52
C ASN A 312 20.34 4.19 -3.52
N ALA A 313 20.89 4.25 -4.73
CA ALA A 313 20.60 3.32 -5.79
C ALA A 313 20.93 1.86 -5.43
N THR A 314 22.02 1.62 -4.71
CA THR A 314 22.42 0.26 -4.29
C THR A 314 21.40 -0.38 -3.36
N ASN A 315 20.98 0.34 -2.32
CA ASN A 315 20.00 -0.16 -1.36
C ASN A 315 18.60 -0.29 -1.99
N LEU A 316 18.22 0.66 -2.86
CA LEU A 316 16.94 0.56 -3.60
C LEU A 316 16.92 -0.63 -4.56
N ARG A 317 18.02 -0.95 -5.27
CA ARG A 317 18.09 -2.17 -6.08
C ARG A 317 17.90 -3.43 -5.25
N ARG A 318 18.49 -3.49 -4.05
CA ARG A 318 18.29 -4.62 -3.11
C ARG A 318 16.83 -4.71 -2.65
N ALA A 319 16.20 -3.58 -2.34
CA ALA A 319 14.80 -3.53 -1.93
C ALA A 319 13.85 -3.99 -3.05
N HIS A 320 14.06 -3.51 -4.29
CA HIS A 320 13.31 -3.97 -5.46
C HIS A 320 13.49 -5.47 -5.70
N ALA A 321 14.72 -5.99 -5.62
CA ALA A 321 15.00 -7.42 -5.78
C ALA A 321 14.26 -8.27 -4.75
N LEU A 322 14.18 -7.82 -3.49
CA LEU A 322 13.41 -8.53 -2.47
C LEU A 322 11.90 -8.51 -2.76
N LEU A 323 11.34 -7.38 -3.20
CA LEU A 323 9.93 -7.31 -3.61
C LEU A 323 9.63 -8.22 -4.80
N GLU A 324 10.47 -8.20 -5.84
CA GLU A 324 10.32 -9.03 -7.04
C GLU A 324 10.43 -10.53 -6.73
N SER A 325 11.14 -10.91 -5.67
CA SER A 325 11.23 -12.31 -5.23
C SER A 325 9.94 -12.85 -4.60
N GLY A 326 8.97 -11.98 -4.26
CA GLY A 326 7.74 -12.35 -3.56
C GLY A 326 7.94 -12.78 -2.09
N LYS A 327 9.15 -12.60 -1.52
CA LYS A 327 9.49 -13.05 -0.16
C LYS A 327 9.39 -11.96 0.90
N ALA A 328 9.14 -10.72 0.50
CA ALA A 328 8.99 -9.60 1.43
C ALA A 328 7.84 -9.84 2.43
N LYS A 329 8.06 -9.42 3.68
CA LYS A 329 7.06 -9.41 4.76
C LYS A 329 6.90 -7.97 5.23
N GLY A 330 5.66 -7.49 5.38
CA GLY A 330 5.42 -6.10 5.72
C GLY A 330 6.01 -5.14 4.68
N LYS A 331 6.62 -4.05 5.14
CA LYS A 331 7.18 -2.98 4.32
C LYS A 331 8.70 -2.89 4.42
N ILE A 332 9.34 -2.50 3.34
CA ILE A 332 10.78 -2.23 3.27
C ILE A 332 10.97 -0.72 3.29
N VAL A 333 11.79 -0.24 4.24
CA VAL A 333 12.05 1.20 4.43
C VAL A 333 13.53 1.54 4.25
N LEU A 334 13.78 2.78 3.83
CA LEU A 334 15.12 3.39 3.78
C LEU A 334 15.02 4.80 4.38
N GLU A 335 16.09 5.28 5.03
CA GLU A 335 16.10 6.55 5.75
C GLU A 335 17.42 7.31 5.58
N GLY A 336 17.32 8.63 5.28
CA GLY A 336 18.45 9.52 5.05
C GLY A 336 19.10 9.35 3.67
N PHE A 337 19.76 10.44 3.18
CA PHE A 337 20.51 10.49 1.91
C PHE A 337 22.01 10.59 2.11
#